data_63ea064b3022792e65d8aa4443570a87
#
_entry.id   63ea064b3022792e65d8aa4443570a87
#
_cell.length_a   1.000
_cell.length_b   1.000
_cell.length_c   1.000
_cell.angle_alpha   90.00
_cell.angle_beta   90.00
_cell.angle_gamma   90.00
#
_symmetry.space_group_name_H-M   'P 1'
#
loop_
_entity.id
_entity.type
_entity.pdbx_description
1 polymer ?
#
loop_
_entity_poly.entity_id
_entity_poly.type
_entity_poly.pdbx_seq_one_letter_code
_entity_poly.pdbx_strand_id
1 'polypeptide(L)'
;MKKMKIFTLFLTLFSVVFVYAQQDDEMKMLFTKKDNPDKEQQELVNGGYGSFSVGWTQIDGKDAMVLGGRVAWIANHYFALGLAGRGFFNNFSNNEYYDSSYDPNKDPDYSLSGGYGGLLIEPILGAMKPVHVSFPITIGAGGVSTMPANWKSSYYEPYNYYYSTDAFFLLEPGIDIEFNITNFFRIALGGSYRYTSDVYLEYKYFDNMGTEVSTKVPKDALRGFNVDLSLKFGWF
;
A
#
# COMPACT_ATOMS: atom_id res chain seq x y z
N MET A 1 5.88 20.17 22.09
CA MET A 1 5.82 19.07 23.09
C MET A 1 5.12 17.79 22.59
N LYS A 2 3.99 17.82 21.84
CA LYS A 2 3.33 16.59 21.33
C LYS A 2 4.20 15.81 20.33
N LYS A 3 4.91 16.47 19.42
CA LYS A 3 5.77 15.82 18.38
C LYS A 3 6.97 15.06 19.00
N MET A 4 7.53 15.57 20.10
CA MET A 4 8.65 14.94 20.80
C MET A 4 8.23 13.64 21.52
N LYS A 5 7.00 13.58 22.04
CA LYS A 5 6.48 12.37 22.69
C LYS A 5 6.23 11.22 21.71
N ILE A 6 5.81 11.54 20.47
CA ILE A 6 5.60 10.54 19.41
C ILE A 6 6.95 9.97 18.96
N PHE A 7 7.97 10.81 18.81
CA PHE A 7 9.32 10.37 18.43
C PHE A 7 9.96 9.48 19.53
N THR A 8 9.78 9.84 20.80
CA THR A 8 10.27 9.03 21.93
C THR A 8 9.53 7.68 22.00
N LEU A 9 8.21 7.65 21.77
CA LEU A 9 7.44 6.41 21.73
C LEU A 9 7.89 5.50 20.58
N PHE A 10 8.21 6.07 19.42
CA PHE A 10 8.73 5.33 18.26
C PHE A 10 10.12 4.74 18.55
N LEU A 11 11.00 5.51 19.20
CA LEU A 11 12.35 5.06 19.56
C LEU A 11 12.33 3.97 20.64
N THR A 12 11.41 4.04 21.61
CA THR A 12 11.24 2.99 22.63
C THR A 12 10.61 1.73 22.05
N LEU A 13 9.65 1.84 21.13
CA LEU A 13 9.13 0.66 20.42
C LEU A 13 10.23 -0.03 19.61
N PHE A 14 11.05 0.74 18.92
CA PHE A 14 12.17 0.24 18.12
C PHE A 14 13.22 -0.49 18.98
N SER A 15 13.55 0.04 20.16
CA SER A 15 14.51 -0.59 21.07
C SER A 15 13.97 -1.89 21.71
N VAL A 16 12.67 -1.98 21.99
CA VAL A 16 12.03 -3.19 22.51
C VAL A 16 12.04 -4.31 21.47
N VAL A 17 11.86 -3.98 20.18
CA VAL A 17 11.93 -4.94 19.07
C VAL A 17 13.28 -5.65 19.00
N PHE A 18 14.39 -4.91 19.21
CA PHE A 18 15.74 -5.50 19.18
C PHE A 18 16.04 -6.44 20.35
N VAL A 19 15.44 -6.22 21.53
CA VAL A 19 15.70 -7.03 22.72
C VAL A 19 14.98 -8.39 22.65
N TYR A 20 13.79 -8.46 22.01
CA TYR A 20 13.04 -9.71 21.87
C TYR A 20 13.51 -10.60 20.71
N ALA A 21 14.36 -10.07 19.84
CA ALA A 21 14.79 -10.73 18.61
C ALA A 21 15.85 -11.84 18.80
N GLN A 22 16.41 -12.04 19.98
CA GLN A 22 17.60 -12.86 20.19
C GLN A 22 17.34 -14.30 20.67
N GLN A 23 16.11 -14.84 20.63
CA GLN A 23 15.83 -16.02 21.42
C GLN A 23 15.32 -17.30 20.69
N ASP A 24 15.19 -17.37 19.37
CA ASP A 24 14.72 -18.58 18.67
C ASP A 24 15.58 -18.93 17.45
N ASP A 25 16.28 -20.06 17.48
CA ASP A 25 17.26 -20.49 16.45
C ASP A 25 16.67 -21.33 15.29
N GLU A 26 15.38 -21.73 15.33
CA GLU A 26 14.76 -22.54 14.28
C GLU A 26 13.45 -21.97 13.76
N MET A 27 13.32 -21.87 12.43
CA MET A 27 12.09 -21.44 11.78
C MET A 27 11.00 -22.52 11.88
N LYS A 28 9.86 -22.17 12.52
CA LYS A 28 8.68 -23.03 12.64
C LYS A 28 7.64 -22.66 11.56
N MET A 29 7.11 -23.68 10.89
CA MET A 29 6.13 -23.52 9.80
C MET A 29 4.76 -24.07 10.20
N LEU A 30 3.69 -23.58 9.54
CA LEU A 30 2.31 -24.04 9.77
C LEU A 30 2.08 -25.50 9.35
N PHE A 31 2.81 -25.99 8.32
CA PHE A 31 2.65 -27.32 7.75
C PHE A 31 3.98 -28.08 7.74
N THR A 32 4.59 -28.27 8.91
CA THR A 32 5.84 -29.03 9.01
C THR A 32 5.54 -30.50 9.17
N LYS A 33 6.01 -31.36 8.24
CA LYS A 33 6.23 -32.76 8.45
C LYS A 33 7.51 -32.88 9.30
N LYS A 34 7.43 -33.56 10.44
CA LYS A 34 8.53 -33.76 11.34
C LYS A 34 9.68 -34.44 10.60
N ASP A 35 10.67 -33.67 10.14
CA ASP A 35 11.86 -34.20 9.50
C ASP A 35 12.98 -34.42 10.50
N ASN A 36 13.80 -35.42 10.20
CA ASN A 36 14.86 -35.98 11.06
C ASN A 36 15.84 -34.95 11.62
N PRO A 37 16.29 -35.12 12.87
CA PRO A 37 17.16 -34.16 13.57
C PRO A 37 18.63 -34.09 13.08
N ASP A 38 19.02 -34.78 12.02
CA ASP A 38 20.42 -34.96 11.62
C ASP A 38 20.88 -34.15 10.39
N LYS A 39 20.13 -33.14 9.97
CA LYS A 39 20.63 -32.18 8.98
C LYS A 39 21.05 -30.90 9.67
N GLU A 40 22.35 -30.67 9.76
CA GLU A 40 22.93 -29.33 9.99
C GLU A 40 22.26 -28.35 9.02
N GLN A 41 21.27 -27.61 9.52
CA GLN A 41 20.69 -26.51 8.78
C GLN A 41 21.73 -25.40 8.81
N GLN A 42 22.26 -25.06 7.64
CA GLN A 42 23.02 -23.83 7.47
C GLN A 42 22.11 -22.68 7.92
N GLU A 43 22.46 -22.06 9.04
CA GLU A 43 21.81 -20.85 9.53
C GLU A 43 21.90 -19.78 8.45
N LEU A 44 20.76 -19.42 7.86
CA LEU A 44 20.66 -18.30 6.93
C LEU A 44 20.68 -17.01 7.75
N VAL A 45 21.86 -16.49 7.99
CA VAL A 45 22.06 -15.21 8.71
C VAL A 45 21.49 -14.03 7.90
N ASN A 46 21.37 -14.17 6.59
CA ASN A 46 20.85 -13.15 5.68
C ASN A 46 19.92 -13.77 4.65
N GLY A 47 18.84 -13.07 4.35
CA GLY A 47 17.85 -13.49 3.38
C GLY A 47 17.41 -12.35 2.47
N GLY A 48 16.35 -12.61 1.74
CA GLY A 48 15.72 -11.60 0.89
C GLY A 48 14.42 -12.11 0.32
N TYR A 49 13.49 -11.20 0.06
CA TYR A 49 12.20 -11.56 -0.52
C TYR A 49 11.74 -10.57 -1.59
N GLY A 50 10.89 -11.09 -2.48
CA GLY A 50 10.01 -10.33 -3.32
C GLY A 50 8.57 -10.60 -2.95
N SER A 51 7.70 -9.61 -3.03
CA SER A 51 6.27 -9.79 -2.75
C SER A 51 5.40 -9.09 -3.76
N PHE A 52 4.19 -9.63 -3.90
CA PHE A 52 3.08 -9.01 -4.60
C PHE A 52 1.90 -8.85 -3.63
N SER A 53 1.21 -7.72 -3.69
CA SER A 53 0.04 -7.46 -2.84
C SER A 53 -1.14 -6.94 -3.64
N VAL A 54 -2.33 -7.31 -3.17
CA VAL A 54 -3.60 -6.77 -3.63
C VAL A 54 -4.39 -6.31 -2.41
N GLY A 55 -5.00 -5.15 -2.50
CA GLY A 55 -5.68 -4.56 -1.36
C GLY A 55 -6.77 -3.57 -1.73
N TRP A 56 -7.41 -3.09 -0.70
CA TRP A 56 -8.44 -2.08 -0.72
C TRP A 56 -8.01 -0.85 0.07
N THR A 57 -8.43 0.30 -0.39
CA THR A 57 -8.23 1.61 0.26
C THR A 57 -9.41 2.53 -0.04
N GLN A 58 -9.42 3.68 0.60
CA GLN A 58 -10.28 4.80 0.20
C GLN A 58 -9.43 5.97 -0.30
N ILE A 59 -9.87 6.57 -1.40
CA ILE A 59 -9.26 7.75 -2.02
C ILE A 59 -10.38 8.73 -2.32
N ASP A 60 -10.28 9.93 -1.75
CA ASP A 60 -11.33 10.96 -1.86
C ASP A 60 -12.71 10.43 -1.42
N GLY A 61 -12.74 9.63 -0.32
CA GLY A 61 -13.95 9.00 0.19
C GLY A 61 -14.56 7.91 -0.68
N LYS A 62 -13.94 7.56 -1.82
CA LYS A 62 -14.39 6.51 -2.74
C LYS A 62 -13.53 5.25 -2.57
N ASP A 63 -14.15 4.10 -2.70
CA ASP A 63 -13.44 2.82 -2.67
C ASP A 63 -12.46 2.69 -3.82
N ALA A 64 -11.26 2.20 -3.52
CA ALA A 64 -10.18 2.06 -4.48
C ALA A 64 -9.46 0.72 -4.31
N MET A 65 -8.96 0.16 -5.39
CA MET A 65 -8.06 -0.97 -5.38
C MET A 65 -6.62 -0.51 -5.33
N VAL A 66 -5.81 -1.25 -4.58
CA VAL A 66 -4.36 -1.07 -4.53
C VAL A 66 -3.68 -2.36 -4.97
N LEU A 67 -2.75 -2.23 -5.91
CA LEU A 67 -1.82 -3.29 -6.30
C LEU A 67 -0.42 -2.85 -5.93
N GLY A 68 0.36 -3.75 -5.35
CA GLY A 68 1.70 -3.40 -4.90
C GLY A 68 2.71 -4.53 -4.98
N GLY A 69 3.96 -4.16 -4.76
CA GLY A 69 5.06 -5.09 -4.63
C GLY A 69 6.15 -4.52 -3.72
N ARG A 70 6.90 -5.43 -3.11
CA ARG A 70 8.07 -5.11 -2.27
C ARG A 70 9.22 -6.03 -2.66
N VAL A 71 10.43 -5.50 -2.58
CA VAL A 71 11.67 -6.28 -2.65
C VAL A 71 12.55 -5.84 -1.51
N ALA A 72 13.05 -6.77 -0.71
CA ALA A 72 13.86 -6.43 0.46
C ALA A 72 14.92 -7.49 0.77
N TRP A 73 16.03 -7.01 1.28
CA TRP A 73 17.06 -7.80 1.94
C TRP A 73 16.72 -7.92 3.43
N ILE A 74 16.87 -9.13 3.99
CA ILE A 74 16.60 -9.45 5.38
C ILE A 74 17.91 -9.65 6.12
N ALA A 75 18.11 -8.91 7.20
CA ALA A 75 19.24 -9.04 8.10
C ALA A 75 18.80 -9.82 9.35
N ASN A 76 19.49 -10.91 9.66
CA ASN A 76 19.31 -11.72 10.87
C ASN A 76 17.85 -12.10 11.16
N HIS A 77 17.01 -12.31 10.13
CA HIS A 77 15.58 -12.65 10.21
C HIS A 77 14.66 -11.58 10.85
N TYR A 78 15.22 -10.48 11.41
CA TYR A 78 14.45 -9.55 12.25
C TYR A 78 14.29 -8.17 11.64
N PHE A 79 15.01 -7.86 10.58
CA PHE A 79 14.99 -6.55 9.95
C PHE A 79 15.12 -6.67 8.45
N ALA A 80 14.20 -6.06 7.72
CA ALA A 80 14.31 -5.98 6.27
C ALA A 80 14.46 -4.53 5.80
N LEU A 81 15.28 -4.34 4.77
CA LEU A 81 15.51 -3.08 4.09
C LEU A 81 15.34 -3.28 2.59
N GLY A 82 14.57 -2.41 1.94
CA GLY A 82 14.28 -2.62 0.54
C GLY A 82 13.54 -1.47 -0.12
N LEU A 83 12.80 -1.82 -1.16
CA LEU A 83 11.96 -0.90 -1.92
C LEU A 83 10.53 -1.43 -1.94
N ALA A 84 9.58 -0.50 -1.90
CA ALA A 84 8.16 -0.77 -2.07
C ALA A 84 7.58 0.12 -3.17
N GLY A 85 6.58 -0.41 -3.89
CA GLY A 85 5.81 0.36 -4.86
C GLY A 85 4.36 -0.08 -4.86
N ARG A 86 3.44 0.87 -5.02
CA ARG A 86 1.99 0.64 -5.09
C ARG A 86 1.35 1.50 -6.17
N GLY A 87 0.41 0.92 -6.91
CA GLY A 87 -0.51 1.62 -7.79
C GLY A 87 -1.92 1.58 -7.22
N PHE A 88 -2.70 2.61 -7.42
CA PHE A 88 -4.08 2.71 -6.97
C PHE A 88 -5.00 3.30 -8.03
N PHE A 89 -6.26 2.89 -7.99
CA PHE A 89 -7.31 3.45 -8.83
C PHE A 89 -8.67 3.27 -8.17
N ASN A 90 -9.53 4.28 -8.22
CA ASN A 90 -10.82 4.31 -7.53
C ASN A 90 -12.04 4.15 -8.46
N ASN A 91 -11.86 3.57 -9.65
CA ASN A 91 -12.93 3.45 -10.65
C ASN A 91 -13.66 2.08 -10.62
N PHE A 92 -13.91 1.49 -9.42
CA PHE A 92 -14.61 0.19 -9.33
C PHE A 92 -16.11 0.29 -9.17
N SER A 93 -16.65 1.45 -8.78
CA SER A 93 -18.03 1.53 -8.29
C SER A 93 -19.07 1.80 -9.35
N ASN A 94 -18.73 1.97 -10.61
CA ASN A 94 -19.73 2.28 -11.63
C ASN A 94 -20.27 1.03 -12.31
N ASN A 95 -20.94 0.14 -11.51
CA ASN A 95 -21.94 -0.81 -12.02
C ASN A 95 -23.29 -0.14 -12.31
N GLU A 96 -23.34 1.16 -12.50
CA GLU A 96 -24.52 1.81 -13.10
C GLU A 96 -24.55 1.53 -14.61
N TYR A 97 -24.90 0.29 -14.90
CA TYR A 97 -25.44 -0.10 -16.18
C TYR A 97 -26.70 0.75 -16.41
N TYR A 98 -26.61 1.72 -17.32
CA TYR A 98 -27.76 2.44 -17.86
C TYR A 98 -28.71 3.01 -16.80
N ASP A 99 -28.28 3.94 -15.99
CA ASP A 99 -29.24 4.89 -15.47
C ASP A 99 -29.53 5.92 -16.58
N SER A 100 -30.73 5.83 -17.15
CA SER A 100 -31.26 6.78 -18.11
C SER A 100 -31.53 8.17 -17.50
N SER A 101 -31.17 8.37 -16.24
CA SER A 101 -31.20 9.62 -15.49
C SER A 101 -29.82 10.29 -15.44
N TYR A 102 -29.02 10.25 -16.51
CA TYR A 102 -27.87 11.11 -16.64
C TYR A 102 -28.34 12.56 -16.54
N ASP A 103 -28.14 13.15 -15.39
CA ASP A 103 -28.33 14.58 -15.17
C ASP A 103 -27.01 15.29 -15.49
N PRO A 104 -26.93 15.99 -16.63
CA PRO A 104 -25.72 16.74 -16.99
C PRO A 104 -25.41 17.90 -16.03
N ASN A 105 -26.30 18.20 -15.09
CA ASN A 105 -26.11 19.21 -14.05
C ASN A 105 -25.61 18.61 -12.72
N LYS A 106 -25.50 17.28 -12.62
CA LYS A 106 -24.84 16.64 -11.51
C LYS A 106 -23.34 16.76 -11.72
N ASP A 107 -22.60 17.18 -10.70
CA ASP A 107 -21.14 17.32 -10.74
C ASP A 107 -20.52 16.12 -11.47
N PRO A 108 -19.72 16.36 -12.52
CA PRO A 108 -19.13 15.25 -13.26
C PRO A 108 -18.25 14.46 -12.32
N ASP A 109 -18.51 13.18 -12.28
CA ASP A 109 -17.79 12.27 -11.43
C ASP A 109 -16.38 12.08 -12.03
N TYR A 110 -15.36 12.43 -11.27
CA TYR A 110 -13.97 12.16 -11.61
C TYR A 110 -13.44 10.98 -10.80
N SER A 111 -12.44 10.31 -11.32
CA SER A 111 -11.68 9.28 -10.65
C SER A 111 -10.23 9.75 -10.44
N LEU A 112 -9.59 9.19 -9.42
CA LEU A 112 -8.17 9.40 -9.15
C LEU A 112 -7.41 8.11 -9.41
N SER A 113 -6.34 8.21 -10.18
CA SER A 113 -5.43 7.10 -10.45
C SER A 113 -4.00 7.57 -10.23
N GLY A 114 -3.17 6.71 -9.68
CA GLY A 114 -1.80 7.08 -9.41
C GLY A 114 -0.97 5.92 -8.87
N GLY A 115 0.23 6.27 -8.46
CA GLY A 115 1.13 5.32 -7.86
C GLY A 115 2.22 6.02 -7.07
N TYR A 116 2.85 5.26 -6.19
CA TYR A 116 3.95 5.73 -5.37
C TYR A 116 4.95 4.61 -5.10
N GLY A 117 6.15 4.99 -4.71
CA GLY A 117 7.18 4.07 -4.31
C GLY A 117 8.23 4.74 -3.45
N GLY A 118 9.03 3.94 -2.78
CA GLY A 118 10.03 4.46 -1.88
C GLY A 118 10.85 3.39 -1.18
N LEU A 119 11.61 3.87 -0.20
CA LEU A 119 12.41 3.04 0.69
C LEU A 119 11.49 2.30 1.66
N LEU A 120 11.70 0.99 1.79
CA LEU A 120 11.02 0.13 2.75
C LEU A 120 11.95 -0.17 3.92
N ILE A 121 11.46 0.04 5.14
CA ILE A 121 12.09 -0.36 6.41
C ILE A 121 11.07 -1.26 7.12
N GLU A 122 11.46 -2.49 7.44
CA GLU A 122 10.51 -3.47 7.98
C GLU A 122 11.12 -4.25 9.15
N PRO A 123 10.93 -3.80 10.41
CA PRO A 123 11.17 -4.61 11.60
C PRO A 123 10.24 -5.82 11.66
N ILE A 124 10.78 -7.00 12.00
CA ILE A 124 10.05 -8.27 12.04
C ILE A 124 10.15 -8.85 13.45
N LEU A 125 9.02 -9.15 14.09
CA LEU A 125 8.95 -9.73 15.43
C LEU A 125 8.53 -11.19 15.35
N GLY A 126 9.41 -12.07 15.86
CA GLY A 126 9.12 -13.50 15.91
C GLY A 126 9.16 -14.19 14.55
N ALA A 127 10.06 -13.76 13.66
CA ALA A 127 10.20 -14.27 12.29
C ALA A 127 10.28 -15.79 12.17
N MET A 128 10.81 -16.46 13.23
CA MET A 128 10.96 -17.92 13.31
C MET A 128 9.68 -18.65 13.75
N LYS A 129 8.64 -17.92 14.17
CA LYS A 129 7.35 -18.52 14.56
C LYS A 129 6.48 -18.77 13.33
N PRO A 130 5.58 -19.78 13.37
CA PRO A 130 4.66 -20.05 12.26
C PRO A 130 3.78 -18.87 11.91
N VAL A 131 3.44 -18.05 12.92
CA VAL A 131 2.72 -16.78 12.78
C VAL A 131 3.53 -15.72 13.51
N HIS A 132 3.80 -14.63 12.83
CA HIS A 132 4.59 -13.52 13.37
C HIS A 132 4.10 -12.18 12.82
N VAL A 133 4.70 -11.08 13.26
CA VAL A 133 4.26 -9.73 12.91
C VAL A 133 5.44 -8.94 12.35
N SER A 134 5.23 -8.21 11.26
CA SER A 134 6.17 -7.24 10.76
C SER A 134 5.56 -5.83 10.73
N PHE A 135 6.43 -4.81 10.71
CA PHE A 135 6.04 -3.40 10.72
C PHE A 135 6.66 -2.68 9.51
N PRO A 136 6.10 -2.86 8.32
CA PRO A 136 6.60 -2.18 7.14
C PRO A 136 6.35 -0.67 7.23
N ILE A 137 7.39 0.12 6.94
CA ILE A 137 7.33 1.57 6.85
C ILE A 137 7.88 1.95 5.48
N THR A 138 7.03 2.56 4.65
CA THR A 138 7.46 3.07 3.33
C THR A 138 7.59 4.59 3.39
N ILE A 139 8.74 5.10 2.96
CA ILE A 139 9.03 6.53 2.85
C ILE A 139 9.38 6.81 1.40
N GLY A 140 8.63 7.70 0.75
CA GLY A 140 8.85 7.90 -0.67
C GLY A 140 8.06 9.04 -1.30
N ALA A 141 7.78 8.89 -2.58
CA ALA A 141 7.04 9.86 -3.37
C ALA A 141 6.16 9.16 -4.41
N GLY A 142 5.21 9.88 -4.94
CA GLY A 142 4.30 9.38 -5.96
C GLY A 142 3.72 10.48 -6.82
N GLY A 143 2.90 10.05 -7.77
CA GLY A 143 2.11 10.91 -8.63
C GLY A 143 0.66 10.46 -8.69
N VAL A 144 -0.23 11.40 -8.87
CA VAL A 144 -1.67 11.19 -9.00
C VAL A 144 -2.21 12.02 -10.17
N SER A 145 -3.21 11.48 -10.84
CA SER A 145 -3.90 12.16 -11.94
C SER A 145 -5.41 12.04 -11.78
N THR A 146 -6.11 13.09 -12.18
CA THR A 146 -7.56 13.06 -12.38
C THR A 146 -7.88 12.37 -13.68
N MET A 147 -8.92 11.54 -13.70
CA MET A 147 -9.47 10.89 -14.90
C MET A 147 -10.99 11.02 -14.91
N PRO A 148 -11.64 11.03 -16.10
CA PRO A 148 -13.09 10.94 -16.17
C PRO A 148 -13.57 9.63 -15.56
N ALA A 149 -14.63 9.65 -14.74
CA ALA A 149 -15.18 8.44 -14.15
C ALA A 149 -15.77 7.48 -15.19
N ASN A 150 -16.25 8.01 -16.33
CA ASN A 150 -16.90 7.27 -17.42
C ASN A 150 -16.03 7.12 -18.66
N TRP A 151 -14.90 6.43 -18.58
CA TRP A 151 -14.05 6.16 -19.75
C TRP A 151 -14.69 5.18 -20.77
N LYS A 152 -15.79 4.48 -20.43
CA LYS A 152 -16.49 3.54 -21.29
C LYS A 152 -17.51 4.18 -22.23
N SER A 153 -17.85 5.44 -22.05
CA SER A 153 -18.81 6.15 -22.91
C SER A 153 -18.10 6.69 -24.16
N SER A 154 -17.66 5.78 -25.01
CA SER A 154 -17.01 6.06 -26.30
C SER A 154 -17.93 6.70 -27.35
N TYR A 155 -19.16 7.02 -27.03
CA TYR A 155 -20.14 7.55 -27.99
C TYR A 155 -20.30 9.09 -27.97
N TYR A 156 -19.82 9.73 -26.93
CA TYR A 156 -19.68 11.18 -26.88
C TYR A 156 -18.24 11.47 -26.46
N GLU A 157 -17.36 11.70 -27.44
CA GLU A 157 -16.07 12.31 -27.15
C GLU A 157 -16.34 13.69 -26.58
N PRO A 158 -16.14 13.92 -25.29
CA PRO A 158 -16.14 15.29 -24.78
C PRO A 158 -14.82 15.90 -25.17
N TYR A 159 -14.88 16.77 -26.14
CA TYR A 159 -13.74 17.39 -26.82
C TYR A 159 -12.78 18.21 -25.96
N ASN A 160 -12.97 18.29 -24.62
CA ASN A 160 -12.12 19.12 -23.77
C ASN A 160 -12.13 18.67 -22.30
N TYR A 161 -11.49 17.55 -21.96
CA TYR A 161 -11.10 17.28 -20.58
C TYR A 161 -9.67 17.76 -20.34
N TYR A 162 -9.47 18.50 -19.27
CA TYR A 162 -8.13 18.81 -18.80
C TYR A 162 -7.79 17.86 -17.65
N TYR A 163 -6.81 17.00 -17.88
CA TYR A 163 -6.21 16.15 -16.84
C TYR A 163 -5.32 17.01 -15.96
N SER A 164 -5.52 16.94 -14.66
CA SER A 164 -4.61 17.53 -13.69
C SER A 164 -3.78 16.44 -13.08
N THR A 165 -2.47 16.70 -12.96
CA THR A 165 -1.52 15.79 -12.32
C THR A 165 -0.75 16.52 -11.25
N ASP A 166 -0.46 15.83 -10.15
CA ASP A 166 0.39 16.36 -9.09
C ASP A 166 1.27 15.28 -8.48
N ALA A 167 2.37 15.70 -7.88
CA ALA A 167 3.31 14.83 -7.19
C ALA A 167 3.20 15.02 -5.68
N PHE A 168 3.41 13.96 -4.92
CA PHE A 168 3.32 13.99 -3.47
C PHE A 168 4.43 13.18 -2.81
N PHE A 169 4.81 13.60 -1.60
CA PHE A 169 5.62 12.81 -0.68
C PHE A 169 4.73 11.96 0.19
N LEU A 170 5.27 10.81 0.63
CA LEU A 170 4.50 9.86 1.41
C LEU A 170 5.33 9.26 2.55
N LEU A 171 4.63 9.03 3.67
CA LEU A 171 5.02 8.14 4.77
C LEU A 171 3.88 7.15 5.00
N GLU A 172 4.17 5.85 4.88
CA GLU A 172 3.18 4.80 5.05
C GLU A 172 3.66 3.77 6.07
N PRO A 173 3.37 3.95 7.37
CA PRO A 173 3.55 2.92 8.39
C PRO A 173 2.45 1.88 8.29
N GLY A 174 2.80 0.61 8.52
CA GLY A 174 1.90 -0.53 8.49
C GLY A 174 2.20 -1.57 9.54
N ILE A 175 1.35 -2.56 9.59
CA ILE A 175 1.48 -3.80 10.36
C ILE A 175 1.01 -4.95 9.48
N ASP A 176 1.84 -5.99 9.35
CA ASP A 176 1.52 -7.22 8.64
C ASP A 176 1.51 -8.39 9.63
N ILE A 177 0.48 -9.23 9.57
CA ILE A 177 0.45 -10.53 10.23
C ILE A 177 0.89 -11.54 9.18
N GLU A 178 2.04 -12.19 9.42
CA GLU A 178 2.67 -13.10 8.47
C GLU A 178 2.53 -14.55 8.90
N PHE A 179 2.28 -15.42 7.92
CA PHE A 179 2.14 -16.86 8.08
C PHE A 179 3.25 -17.55 7.29
N ASN A 180 4.16 -18.26 7.98
CA ASN A 180 5.19 -19.09 7.37
C ASN A 180 4.56 -20.38 6.82
N ILE A 181 4.28 -20.40 5.51
CA ILE A 181 3.67 -21.57 4.84
C ILE A 181 4.73 -22.61 4.52
N THR A 182 5.85 -22.13 3.93
CA THR A 182 7.04 -22.93 3.64
C THR A 182 8.29 -22.09 3.90
N ASN A 183 9.49 -22.67 3.75
CA ASN A 183 10.77 -21.96 3.92
C ASN A 183 10.96 -20.81 2.93
N PHE A 184 10.27 -20.84 1.79
CA PHE A 184 10.41 -19.83 0.73
C PHE A 184 9.13 -19.05 0.45
N PHE A 185 8.01 -19.36 1.14
CA PHE A 185 6.72 -18.75 0.87
C PHE A 185 5.99 -18.36 2.15
N ARG A 186 5.57 -17.10 2.22
CA ARG A 186 4.76 -16.51 3.28
C ARG A 186 3.53 -15.83 2.71
N ILE A 187 2.46 -15.86 3.48
CA ILE A 187 1.26 -15.06 3.25
C ILE A 187 1.18 -14.02 4.35
N ALA A 188 0.92 -12.76 3.99
CA ALA A 188 0.73 -11.69 4.95
C ALA A 188 -0.61 -10.99 4.76
N LEU A 189 -1.30 -10.71 5.86
CA LEU A 189 -2.45 -9.84 5.92
C LEU A 189 -2.01 -8.52 6.56
N GLY A 190 -2.08 -7.44 5.77
CA GLY A 190 -1.53 -6.15 6.13
C GLY A 190 -2.59 -5.07 6.33
N GLY A 191 -2.24 -4.11 7.17
CA GLY A 191 -2.94 -2.85 7.32
C GLY A 191 -1.93 -1.71 7.42
N SER A 192 -2.15 -0.61 6.69
CA SER A 192 -1.28 0.56 6.72
C SER A 192 -2.08 1.85 6.67
N TYR A 193 -1.43 2.95 7.07
CA TYR A 193 -2.00 4.28 6.91
C TYR A 193 -1.09 5.13 6.03
N ARG A 194 -1.65 5.65 4.94
CA ARG A 194 -0.95 6.49 3.99
C ARG A 194 -1.07 7.97 4.38
N TYR A 195 0.04 8.55 4.87
CA TYR A 195 0.20 9.98 5.05
C TYR A 195 0.83 10.57 3.80
N THR A 196 0.18 11.56 3.17
CA THR A 196 0.73 12.27 2.01
C THR A 196 0.89 13.75 2.29
N SER A 197 1.78 14.42 1.56
CA SER A 197 1.72 15.87 1.42
C SER A 197 0.39 16.27 0.76
N ASP A 198 0.02 17.53 0.86
CA ASP A 198 -1.14 18.07 0.15
C ASP A 198 -0.97 17.92 -1.36
N VAL A 199 -2.06 17.62 -2.07
CA VAL A 199 -2.13 17.57 -3.53
C VAL A 199 -3.03 18.70 -4.03
N TYR A 200 -2.69 19.23 -5.22
CA TYR A 200 -3.40 20.35 -5.83
C TYR A 200 -3.90 19.93 -7.20
N LEU A 201 -5.09 19.35 -7.24
CA LEU A 201 -5.71 18.82 -8.44
C LEU A 201 -7.01 19.57 -8.72
N GLU A 202 -7.23 19.85 -10.00
CA GLU A 202 -8.47 20.41 -10.51
C GLU A 202 -9.00 19.51 -11.60
N TYR A 203 -10.30 19.28 -11.61
CA TYR A 203 -11.00 18.63 -12.69
C TYR A 203 -11.85 19.67 -13.42
N LYS A 204 -11.62 19.83 -14.73
CA LYS A 204 -12.32 20.80 -15.56
C LYS A 204 -13.08 20.08 -16.66
N TYR A 205 -14.29 20.52 -16.90
CA TYR A 205 -15.13 20.05 -18.00
C TYR A 205 -15.97 21.21 -18.55
N PHE A 206 -16.52 21.02 -19.74
CA PHE A 206 -17.49 21.96 -20.31
C PHE A 206 -18.90 21.40 -20.15
N ASP A 207 -19.81 22.19 -19.59
CA ASP A 207 -21.22 21.86 -19.50
C ASP A 207 -21.89 21.84 -20.88
N ASN A 208 -23.18 21.46 -20.93
CA ASN A 208 -23.95 21.42 -22.18
C ASN A 208 -24.15 22.79 -22.82
N MET A 209 -23.86 23.88 -22.13
CA MET A 209 -23.91 25.25 -22.62
C MET A 209 -22.54 25.77 -23.10
N GLY A 210 -21.49 24.92 -23.01
CA GLY A 210 -20.13 25.30 -23.35
C GLY A 210 -19.43 26.14 -22.27
N THR A 211 -19.98 26.17 -21.04
CA THR A 211 -19.37 26.87 -19.90
C THR A 211 -18.36 26.00 -19.23
N GLU A 212 -17.13 26.51 -18.96
CA GLU A 212 -16.11 25.78 -18.20
C GLU A 212 -16.51 25.69 -16.73
N VAL A 213 -16.63 24.46 -16.23
CA VAL A 213 -16.87 24.15 -14.82
C VAL A 213 -15.62 23.53 -14.25
N SER A 214 -15.16 24.00 -13.09
CA SER A 214 -13.98 23.48 -12.40
C SER A 214 -14.34 22.98 -11.01
N THR A 215 -13.96 21.74 -10.71
CA THR A 215 -14.09 21.13 -9.39
C THR A 215 -12.70 20.89 -8.80
N LYS A 216 -12.49 21.31 -7.53
CA LYS A 216 -11.23 21.09 -6.83
C LYS A 216 -11.29 19.81 -6.04
N VAL A 217 -10.26 18.97 -6.18
CA VAL A 217 -10.07 17.78 -5.37
C VAL A 217 -9.61 18.20 -3.96
N PRO A 218 -10.10 17.58 -2.88
CA PRO A 218 -9.59 17.81 -1.54
C PRO A 218 -8.07 17.58 -1.47
N LYS A 219 -7.34 18.46 -0.78
CA LYS A 219 -5.87 18.39 -0.71
C LYS A 219 -5.37 17.13 -0.01
N ASP A 220 -6.16 16.56 0.87
CA ASP A 220 -5.89 15.35 1.64
C ASP A 220 -6.56 14.09 1.06
N ALA A 221 -7.09 14.17 -0.16
CA ALA A 221 -7.82 13.09 -0.85
C ALA A 221 -7.08 11.74 -0.90
N LEU A 222 -5.74 11.77 -0.82
CA LEU A 222 -4.91 10.57 -0.86
C LEU A 222 -4.64 9.97 0.52
N ARG A 223 -4.95 10.67 1.63
CA ARG A 223 -4.71 10.16 2.98
C ARG A 223 -5.76 9.12 3.35
N GLY A 224 -5.33 7.97 3.86
CA GLY A 224 -6.28 6.92 4.22
C GLY A 224 -5.65 5.61 4.65
N PHE A 225 -6.51 4.69 5.07
CA PHE A 225 -6.14 3.33 5.43
C PHE A 225 -6.07 2.44 4.19
N ASN A 226 -5.13 1.52 4.21
CA ASN A 226 -5.05 0.41 3.26
C ASN A 226 -5.19 -0.91 4.04
N VAL A 227 -5.84 -1.88 3.43
CA VAL A 227 -5.85 -3.28 3.87
C VAL A 227 -5.45 -4.13 2.69
N ASP A 228 -4.45 -4.99 2.85
CA ASP A 228 -3.94 -5.80 1.75
C ASP A 228 -3.59 -7.23 2.14
N LEU A 229 -3.65 -8.10 1.16
CA LEU A 229 -3.14 -9.46 1.19
C LEU A 229 -1.86 -9.48 0.36
N SER A 230 -0.76 -9.95 0.95
CA SER A 230 0.54 -10.05 0.31
C SER A 230 1.01 -11.50 0.22
N LEU A 231 1.59 -11.85 -0.90
CA LEU A 231 2.30 -13.11 -1.14
C LEU A 231 3.79 -12.79 -1.19
N LYS A 232 4.57 -13.31 -0.23
CA LYS A 232 6.02 -13.09 -0.12
C LYS A 232 6.77 -14.37 -0.51
N PHE A 233 7.73 -14.24 -1.41
CA PHE A 233 8.59 -15.33 -1.88
C PHE A 233 10.05 -14.96 -1.66
N GLY A 234 10.82 -15.85 -1.04
CA GLY A 234 12.23 -15.56 -0.77
C GLY A 234 12.92 -16.56 0.12
N TRP A 235 14.04 -16.14 0.64
CA TRP A 235 14.81 -16.84 1.68
C TRP A 235 14.67 -16.03 2.97
N PHE A 236 14.06 -16.66 3.97
CA PHE A 236 13.64 -15.96 5.18
C PHE A 236 14.46 -16.37 6.40
#